data_a4f5473f85e9ee6a9e1f7b7d0e12fcb0
#
_entry.id   a4f5473f85e9ee6a9e1f7b7d0e12fcb0
#
_cell.length_a   1.000
_cell.length_b   1.000
_cell.length_c   1.000
_cell.angle_alpha   90.00
_cell.angle_beta   90.00
_cell.angle_gamma   90.00
#
_symmetry.space_group_name_H-M   'P 1'
#
loop_
_entity.id
_entity.type
_entity.pdbx_description
1 polymer ?
#
loop_
_entity_poly.entity_id
_entity_poly.type
_entity_poly.pdbx_seq_one_letter_code
_entity_poly.pdbx_strand_id
1 'polypeptide(L)'
;VRGDADLAGTPRRVAEAWLEDLVDGYGRDPAEILAGAIPSAARDLVAVTGIDFHSVCPHHLLPSRGVAHVAYLPGGRLHGFGRIARLVDAIGHRFTYQEWMTRDIADALMTHGKAAGAACVIEAEQLCLLLGEDRRGDERVITQAFAGKFEHSEQARNEFMRAIEERRR
;
A
#
# COMPACT_ATOMS: atom_id res chain seq x y z
N VAL A 1 -29.96 -19.99 -7.33
CA VAL A 1 -28.95 -20.67 -6.50
C VAL A 1 -29.65 -21.91 -5.94
N ARG A 2 -29.10 -23.10 -6.21
CA ARG A 2 -29.63 -24.35 -5.63
C ARG A 2 -29.45 -24.27 -4.12
N GLY A 3 -30.48 -24.67 -3.35
CA GLY A 3 -30.37 -24.76 -1.89
C GLY A 3 -29.44 -25.87 -1.48
N ASP A 4 -28.13 -25.56 -1.49
CA ASP A 4 -27.06 -26.46 -1.13
C ASP A 4 -26.76 -26.30 0.36
N ALA A 5 -26.72 -27.40 1.10
CA ALA A 5 -26.40 -27.38 2.53
C ALA A 5 -25.04 -26.69 2.80
N ASP A 6 -24.08 -26.81 1.86
CA ASP A 6 -22.78 -26.17 1.94
C ASP A 6 -22.85 -24.63 1.91
N LEU A 7 -23.91 -24.06 1.37
CA LEU A 7 -24.12 -22.62 1.29
C LEU A 7 -24.78 -22.01 2.53
N ALA A 8 -25.31 -22.83 3.43
CA ALA A 8 -26.01 -22.34 4.64
C ALA A 8 -25.10 -21.43 5.51
N GLY A 9 -23.80 -21.69 5.55
CA GLY A 9 -22.81 -20.89 6.28
C GLY A 9 -22.23 -19.70 5.50
N THR A 10 -22.60 -19.49 4.25
CA THR A 10 -21.99 -18.46 3.38
C THR A 10 -22.14 -17.02 3.91
N PRO A 11 -23.29 -16.57 4.42
CA PRO A 11 -23.39 -15.20 4.94
C PRO A 11 -22.40 -14.91 6.06
N ARG A 12 -22.18 -15.86 6.96
CA ARG A 12 -21.21 -15.73 8.04
C ARG A 12 -19.79 -15.69 7.49
N ARG A 13 -19.42 -16.62 6.61
CA ARG A 13 -18.08 -16.64 5.98
C ARG A 13 -17.78 -15.36 5.19
N VAL A 14 -18.78 -14.79 4.53
CA VAL A 14 -18.63 -13.49 3.84
C VAL A 14 -18.35 -12.39 4.83
N ALA A 15 -19.09 -12.31 5.93
CA ALA A 15 -18.88 -11.28 6.94
C ALA A 15 -17.48 -11.43 7.59
N GLU A 16 -17.06 -12.65 7.93
CA GLU A 16 -15.73 -12.94 8.46
C GLU A 16 -14.64 -12.51 7.47
N ALA A 17 -14.71 -12.91 6.21
CA ALA A 17 -13.75 -12.55 5.16
C ALA A 17 -13.65 -11.03 4.96
N TRP A 18 -14.77 -10.31 5.04
CA TRP A 18 -14.74 -8.85 4.96
C TRP A 18 -14.05 -8.22 6.15
N LEU A 19 -14.38 -8.63 7.37
CA LEU A 19 -13.89 -8.01 8.59
C LEU A 19 -12.45 -8.39 8.93
N GLU A 20 -12.06 -9.63 8.67
CA GLU A 20 -10.80 -10.21 9.12
C GLU A 20 -9.72 -10.19 8.03
N ASP A 21 -10.12 -10.21 6.75
CA ASP A 21 -9.17 -10.28 5.64
C ASP A 21 -9.17 -9.00 4.79
N LEU A 22 -10.35 -8.48 4.39
CA LEU A 22 -10.42 -7.42 3.38
C LEU A 22 -10.31 -6.01 3.96
N VAL A 23 -10.83 -5.76 5.16
CA VAL A 23 -10.86 -4.42 5.76
C VAL A 23 -10.34 -4.39 7.21
N ASP A 24 -9.51 -5.33 7.59
CA ASP A 24 -8.90 -5.40 8.92
C ASP A 24 -7.92 -4.23 9.21
N GLY A 25 -7.52 -3.49 8.18
CA GLY A 25 -6.71 -2.29 8.29
C GLY A 25 -7.35 -1.17 9.12
N TYR A 26 -8.68 -1.15 9.29
CA TYR A 26 -9.34 -0.21 10.19
C TYR A 26 -8.98 -0.41 11.66
N GLY A 27 -8.60 -1.61 12.05
CA GLY A 27 -8.12 -1.93 13.40
C GLY A 27 -6.63 -1.68 13.63
N ARG A 28 -5.90 -1.18 12.63
CA ARG A 28 -4.44 -1.00 12.69
C ARG A 28 -4.07 0.49 12.65
N ASP A 29 -3.30 0.94 13.65
CA ASP A 29 -2.85 2.33 13.72
C ASP A 29 -1.45 2.48 13.08
N PRO A 30 -1.30 3.28 11.99
CA PRO A 30 -0.03 3.60 11.39
C PRO A 30 1.01 4.19 12.38
N ALA A 31 0.56 4.96 13.38
CA ALA A 31 1.45 5.54 14.38
C ALA A 31 2.08 4.45 15.26
N GLU A 32 1.30 3.47 15.72
CA GLU A 32 1.80 2.34 16.50
C GLU A 32 2.72 1.43 15.69
N ILE A 33 2.38 1.20 14.42
CA ILE A 33 3.23 0.41 13.51
C ILE A 33 4.61 1.05 13.38
N LEU A 34 4.68 2.37 13.25
CA LEU A 34 5.93 3.10 13.05
C LEU A 34 6.65 3.50 14.35
N ALA A 35 6.02 3.36 15.52
CA ALA A 35 6.59 3.74 16.81
C ALA A 35 7.88 2.98 17.16
N GLY A 36 8.05 1.72 16.71
CA GLY A 36 9.22 0.88 17.00
C GLY A 36 10.44 1.12 16.11
N ALA A 37 10.66 2.35 15.66
CA ALA A 37 11.86 2.73 14.93
C ALA A 37 13.08 2.79 15.86
N ILE A 38 14.27 2.49 15.31
CA ILE A 38 15.55 2.57 16.02
C ILE A 38 16.28 3.87 15.68
N PRO A 39 16.92 4.56 16.63
CA PRO A 39 17.77 5.72 16.34
C PRO A 39 18.88 5.34 15.36
N SER A 40 19.14 6.21 14.37
CA SER A 40 20.18 5.97 13.38
C SER A 40 20.69 7.28 12.78
N ALA A 41 21.97 7.35 12.50
CA ALA A 41 22.60 8.45 11.77
C ALA A 41 22.54 8.24 10.23
N ALA A 42 22.01 7.12 9.74
CA ALA A 42 21.86 6.85 8.31
C ALA A 42 21.08 7.96 7.59
N ARG A 43 21.48 8.24 6.36
CA ARG A 43 20.88 9.28 5.51
C ARG A 43 20.53 8.76 4.13
N ASP A 44 21.03 7.57 3.80
CA ASP A 44 20.84 6.96 2.49
C ASP A 44 19.40 6.50 2.30
N LEU A 45 18.97 6.42 1.05
CA LEU A 45 17.64 5.95 0.68
C LEU A 45 17.42 4.52 1.15
N VAL A 46 16.30 4.29 1.79
CA VAL A 46 15.79 2.95 2.12
C VAL A 46 14.57 2.68 1.26
N ALA A 47 14.60 1.63 0.45
CA ALA A 47 13.49 1.21 -0.38
C ALA A 47 13.06 -0.22 -0.03
N VAL A 48 11.76 -0.44 0.13
CA VAL A 48 11.12 -1.75 0.23
C VAL A 48 10.22 -1.91 -0.99
N THR A 49 10.61 -2.79 -1.89
CA THR A 49 9.95 -2.94 -3.18
C THR A 49 9.17 -4.24 -3.27
N GLY A 50 8.02 -4.21 -3.96
CA GLY A 50 7.20 -5.39 -4.23
C GLY A 50 6.46 -5.91 -3.02
N ILE A 51 5.90 -5.04 -2.23
CA ILE A 51 4.99 -5.39 -1.14
C ILE A 51 3.64 -5.71 -1.77
N ASP A 52 3.25 -6.98 -1.71
CA ASP A 52 1.92 -7.39 -2.16
C ASP A 52 0.86 -6.75 -1.26
N PHE A 53 -0.24 -6.31 -1.86
CA PHE A 53 -1.37 -5.75 -1.13
C PHE A 53 -2.69 -6.04 -1.85
N HIS A 54 -3.77 -5.88 -1.11
CA HIS A 54 -5.11 -5.69 -1.65
C HIS A 54 -5.77 -4.47 -1.01
N SER A 55 -6.81 -3.97 -1.65
CA SER A 55 -7.70 -2.94 -1.12
C SER A 55 -9.10 -3.12 -1.69
N VAL A 56 -10.07 -2.37 -1.19
CA VAL A 56 -11.44 -2.43 -1.69
C VAL A 56 -11.85 -1.05 -2.17
N CYS A 57 -12.22 -0.97 -3.45
CA CYS A 57 -12.72 0.27 -4.03
C CYS A 57 -14.10 0.62 -3.42
N PRO A 58 -14.30 1.82 -2.84
CA PRO A 58 -15.56 2.19 -2.22
C PRO A 58 -16.71 2.38 -3.20
N HIS A 59 -16.46 2.57 -4.52
CA HIS A 59 -17.50 2.74 -5.52
C HIS A 59 -18.34 1.48 -5.76
N HIS A 60 -17.66 0.35 -5.96
CA HIS A 60 -18.33 -0.90 -6.35
C HIS A 60 -18.12 -2.01 -5.33
N LEU A 61 -17.38 -1.74 -4.25
CA LEU A 61 -16.93 -2.72 -3.26
C LEU A 61 -16.22 -3.92 -3.91
N LEU A 62 -15.57 -3.69 -5.05
CA LEU A 62 -14.72 -4.66 -5.71
C LEU A 62 -13.28 -4.52 -5.22
N PRO A 63 -12.60 -5.65 -4.97
CA PRO A 63 -11.20 -5.60 -4.56
C PRO A 63 -10.28 -5.15 -5.70
N SER A 64 -9.16 -4.59 -5.33
CA SER A 64 -7.98 -4.43 -6.16
C SER A 64 -6.82 -5.19 -5.53
N ARG A 65 -5.87 -5.62 -6.34
CA ARG A 65 -4.64 -6.25 -5.88
C ARG A 65 -3.46 -5.73 -6.66
N GLY A 66 -2.32 -5.70 -6.04
CA GLY A 66 -1.12 -5.21 -6.71
C GLY A 66 0.10 -5.26 -5.84
N VAL A 67 1.08 -4.45 -6.23
CA VAL A 67 2.32 -4.27 -5.49
C VAL A 67 2.53 -2.82 -5.13
N ALA A 68 2.97 -2.58 -3.91
CA ALA A 68 3.42 -1.30 -3.44
C ALA A 68 4.95 -1.29 -3.33
N HIS A 69 5.53 -0.18 -3.73
CA HIS A 69 6.93 0.14 -3.54
C HIS A 69 7.01 1.36 -2.65
N VAL A 70 7.74 1.28 -1.57
CA VAL A 70 7.81 2.33 -0.56
C VAL A 70 9.26 2.69 -0.32
N ALA A 71 9.59 3.96 -0.38
CA ALA A 71 10.92 4.45 -0.02
C ALA A 71 10.85 5.59 0.99
N TYR A 72 11.89 5.72 1.79
CA TYR A 72 12.06 6.87 2.66
C TYR A 72 13.53 7.25 2.83
N LEU A 73 13.76 8.53 3.12
CA LEU A 73 15.02 9.07 3.57
C LEU A 73 14.95 9.19 5.09
N PRO A 74 15.86 8.54 5.85
CA PRO A 74 15.80 8.55 7.31
C PRO A 74 15.91 9.98 7.89
N GLY A 75 15.05 10.27 8.85
CA GLY A 75 15.04 11.51 9.63
C GLY A 75 15.61 11.32 11.06
N GLY A 76 16.70 10.56 11.18
CA GLY A 76 17.32 10.24 12.47
C GLY A 76 16.91 8.89 13.06
N ARG A 77 16.13 8.09 12.32
CA ARG A 77 15.72 6.74 12.72
C ARG A 77 15.50 5.83 11.52
N LEU A 78 15.60 4.53 11.76
CA LEU A 78 15.32 3.48 10.79
C LEU A 78 14.09 2.66 11.23
N HIS A 79 13.27 2.29 10.27
CA HIS A 79 12.12 1.41 10.46
C HIS A 79 12.47 0.00 9.98
N GLY A 80 12.07 -1.02 10.73
CA GLY A 80 12.16 -2.40 10.27
C GLY A 80 11.33 -2.63 9.01
N PHE A 81 11.84 -3.37 8.04
CA PHE A 81 11.18 -3.57 6.74
C PHE A 81 9.78 -4.17 6.87
N GLY A 82 9.59 -5.10 7.80
CA GLY A 82 8.26 -5.66 8.09
C GLY A 82 7.26 -4.63 8.67
N ARG A 83 7.72 -3.50 9.22
CA ARG A 83 6.83 -2.40 9.63
C ARG A 83 6.34 -1.60 8.44
N ILE A 84 7.20 -1.45 7.41
CA ILE A 84 6.81 -0.81 6.16
C ILE A 84 5.74 -1.64 5.44
N ALA A 85 5.90 -2.97 5.39
CA ALA A 85 4.88 -3.85 4.82
C ALA A 85 3.56 -3.76 5.61
N ARG A 86 3.61 -3.84 6.95
CA ARG A 86 2.41 -3.68 7.79
C ARG A 86 1.74 -2.32 7.66
N LEU A 87 2.50 -1.25 7.37
CA LEU A 87 1.93 0.07 7.08
C LEU A 87 1.10 0.04 5.79
N VAL A 88 1.62 -0.63 4.75
CA VAL A 88 0.90 -0.82 3.48
C VAL A 88 -0.41 -1.57 3.74
N ASP A 89 -0.38 -2.68 4.49
CA ASP A 89 -1.59 -3.43 4.86
C ASP A 89 -2.57 -2.57 5.65
N ALA A 90 -2.09 -1.84 6.67
CA ALA A 90 -2.94 -1.02 7.54
C ALA A 90 -3.69 0.09 6.78
N ILE A 91 -3.10 0.60 5.70
CA ILE A 91 -3.70 1.65 4.87
C ILE A 91 -4.48 1.02 3.69
N GLY A 92 -3.96 -0.06 3.12
CA GLY A 92 -4.55 -0.75 1.97
C GLY A 92 -5.81 -1.54 2.29
N HIS A 93 -5.82 -2.27 3.42
CA HIS A 93 -6.97 -3.07 3.85
C HIS A 93 -8.11 -2.20 4.40
N ARG A 94 -8.58 -1.28 3.57
CA ARG A 94 -9.68 -0.34 3.85
C ARG A 94 -10.48 -0.09 2.58
N PHE A 95 -11.64 0.57 2.74
CA PHE A 95 -12.31 1.19 1.61
C PHE A 95 -11.53 2.44 1.20
N THR A 96 -10.72 2.34 0.17
CA THR A 96 -9.86 3.44 -0.26
C THR A 96 -9.71 3.50 -1.77
N TYR A 97 -9.39 4.68 -2.28
CA TYR A 97 -8.90 4.86 -3.64
C TYR A 97 -7.40 4.65 -3.68
N GLN A 98 -6.89 4.11 -4.78
CA GLN A 98 -5.46 3.86 -4.94
C GLN A 98 -4.63 5.15 -4.79
N GLU A 99 -5.12 6.27 -5.28
CA GLU A 99 -4.49 7.59 -5.17
C GLU A 99 -4.35 8.03 -3.71
N TRP A 100 -5.40 7.83 -2.90
CA TRP A 100 -5.38 8.16 -1.48
C TRP A 100 -4.44 7.22 -0.73
N MET A 101 -4.57 5.90 -0.95
CA MET A 101 -3.68 4.92 -0.34
C MET A 101 -2.21 5.26 -0.60
N THR A 102 -1.86 5.60 -1.85
CA THR A 102 -0.50 5.95 -2.24
C THR A 102 0.01 7.17 -1.49
N ARG A 103 -0.82 8.20 -1.36
CA ARG A 103 -0.50 9.43 -0.62
C ARG A 103 -0.42 9.18 0.87
N ASP A 104 -1.39 8.48 1.45
CA ASP A 104 -1.48 8.21 2.88
C ASP A 104 -0.28 7.41 3.40
N ILE A 105 0.26 6.47 2.60
CA ILE A 105 1.48 5.72 2.94
C ILE A 105 2.68 6.66 3.04
N ALA A 106 2.87 7.56 2.07
CA ALA A 106 3.97 8.52 2.09
C ALA A 106 3.81 9.50 3.27
N ASP A 107 2.62 10.02 3.50
CA ASP A 107 2.32 10.98 4.56
C ASP A 107 2.45 10.35 5.96
N ALA A 108 2.09 9.08 6.12
CA ALA A 108 2.30 8.34 7.38
C ALA A 108 3.80 8.22 7.73
N LEU A 109 4.66 7.96 6.75
CA LEU A 109 6.11 7.94 6.94
C LEU A 109 6.67 9.31 7.34
N MET A 110 6.13 10.40 6.78
CA MET A 110 6.51 11.76 7.18
C MET A 110 6.03 12.08 8.59
N THR A 111 4.76 11.82 8.88
CA THR A 111 4.09 12.24 10.12
C THR A 111 4.49 11.38 11.32
N HIS A 112 4.37 10.07 11.20
CA HIS A 112 4.60 9.10 12.27
C HIS A 112 6.02 8.52 12.20
N GLY A 113 6.52 8.27 11.00
CA GLY A 113 7.88 7.75 10.76
C GLY A 113 8.98 8.78 10.97
N LYS A 114 8.64 10.09 10.97
CA LYS A 114 9.62 11.19 11.05
C LYS A 114 10.70 11.10 9.95
N ALA A 115 10.33 10.62 8.78
CA ALA A 115 11.21 10.58 7.64
C ALA A 115 11.56 12.01 7.16
N ALA A 116 12.75 12.20 6.59
CA ALA A 116 13.13 13.45 5.94
C ALA A 116 12.50 13.60 4.54
N GLY A 117 12.08 12.48 3.97
CA GLY A 117 11.33 12.39 2.73
C GLY A 117 10.75 10.98 2.59
N ALA A 118 9.64 10.84 1.90
CA ALA A 118 8.97 9.57 1.66
C ALA A 118 8.43 9.51 0.23
N ALA A 119 8.35 8.30 -0.32
CA ALA A 119 7.81 8.03 -1.62
C ALA A 119 7.04 6.71 -1.62
N CYS A 120 5.94 6.67 -2.35
CA CYS A 120 5.18 5.46 -2.59
C CYS A 120 4.81 5.37 -4.07
N VAL A 121 4.98 4.20 -4.66
CA VAL A 121 4.52 3.85 -6.01
C VAL A 121 3.69 2.59 -5.88
N ILE A 122 2.47 2.61 -6.40
CA ILE A 122 1.56 1.47 -6.41
C ILE A 122 1.23 1.11 -7.86
N GLU A 123 1.32 -0.16 -8.18
CA GLU A 123 0.84 -0.75 -9.43
C GLU A 123 -0.18 -1.81 -9.11
N ALA A 124 -1.41 -1.68 -9.62
CA ALA A 124 -2.50 -2.57 -9.28
C ALA A 124 -3.44 -2.91 -10.44
N GLU A 125 -4.05 -4.07 -10.32
CA GLU A 125 -5.24 -4.49 -11.05
C GLU A 125 -6.48 -4.01 -10.29
N GLN A 126 -7.34 -3.29 -10.99
CA GLN A 126 -8.62 -2.83 -10.45
C GLN A 126 -9.75 -3.72 -11.00
N LEU A 127 -10.37 -4.56 -10.17
CA LEU A 127 -11.43 -5.45 -10.66
C LEU A 127 -12.63 -4.68 -11.22
N CYS A 128 -12.90 -3.47 -10.74
CA CYS A 128 -13.95 -2.62 -11.31
C CYS A 128 -13.65 -2.20 -12.76
N LEU A 129 -12.38 -2.09 -13.13
CA LEU A 129 -11.94 -1.82 -14.50
C LEU A 129 -11.93 -3.10 -15.35
N LEU A 130 -11.41 -4.19 -14.79
CA LEU A 130 -11.26 -5.48 -15.50
C LEU A 130 -12.60 -6.18 -15.78
N LEU A 131 -13.62 -5.97 -14.95
CA LEU A 131 -14.94 -6.57 -15.07
C LEU A 131 -15.97 -5.64 -15.73
N GLY A 132 -15.62 -4.38 -16.02
CA GLY A 132 -16.48 -3.41 -16.67
C GLY A 132 -16.82 -3.78 -18.13
N GLU A 133 -17.79 -3.09 -18.70
CA GLU A 133 -18.25 -3.34 -20.08
C GLU A 133 -17.13 -3.07 -21.11
N ASP A 134 -16.28 -2.08 -20.86
CA ASP A 134 -15.18 -1.68 -21.74
C ASP A 134 -13.84 -2.38 -21.43
N ARG A 135 -13.86 -3.48 -20.73
CA ARG A 135 -12.65 -4.24 -20.35
C ARG A 135 -11.76 -4.55 -21.55
N ARG A 136 -10.46 -4.35 -21.37
CA ARG A 136 -9.44 -4.62 -22.41
C ARG A 136 -8.41 -5.69 -22.00
N GLY A 137 -8.29 -5.99 -20.69
CA GLY A 137 -7.65 -7.22 -20.23
C GLY A 137 -6.34 -7.05 -19.47
N ASP A 138 -5.50 -6.07 -19.84
CA ASP A 138 -4.14 -5.95 -19.30
C ASP A 138 -3.86 -4.59 -18.61
N GLU A 139 -4.93 -3.85 -18.30
CA GLU A 139 -4.77 -2.54 -17.68
C GLU A 139 -4.18 -2.66 -16.28
N ARG A 140 -3.17 -1.82 -16.02
CA ARG A 140 -2.59 -1.59 -14.70
C ARG A 140 -2.72 -0.12 -14.36
N VAL A 141 -3.21 0.15 -13.17
CA VAL A 141 -3.25 1.50 -12.63
C VAL A 141 -1.97 1.75 -11.86
N ILE A 142 -1.25 2.80 -12.22
CA ILE A 142 -0.02 3.20 -11.52
C ILE A 142 -0.27 4.56 -10.88
N THR A 143 -0.03 4.64 -9.57
CA THR A 143 -0.08 5.88 -8.81
C THR A 143 1.23 6.15 -8.08
N GLN A 144 1.58 7.40 -7.93
CA GLN A 144 2.83 7.82 -7.30
C GLN A 144 2.58 8.97 -6.32
N ALA A 145 3.24 8.93 -5.18
CA ALA A 145 3.26 10.01 -4.21
C ALA A 145 4.69 10.25 -3.74
N PHE A 146 5.05 11.52 -3.66
CA PHE A 146 6.33 12.00 -3.14
C PHE A 146 6.05 13.03 -2.05
N ALA A 147 6.84 13.00 -0.98
CA ALA A 147 6.71 13.90 0.15
C ALA A 147 8.10 14.32 0.69
N GLY A 148 8.17 15.53 1.25
CA GLY A 148 9.39 16.08 1.82
C GLY A 148 10.52 16.18 0.79
N LYS A 149 11.71 15.66 1.12
CA LYS A 149 12.86 15.76 0.20
C LYS A 149 12.64 15.15 -1.18
N PHE A 150 11.76 14.16 -1.33
CA PHE A 150 11.46 13.59 -2.63
C PHE A 150 10.72 14.56 -3.56
N GLU A 151 9.98 15.54 -3.02
CA GLU A 151 9.28 16.55 -3.85
C GLU A 151 10.27 17.43 -4.63
N HIS A 152 11.45 17.67 -4.06
CA HIS A 152 12.45 18.60 -4.58
C HIS A 152 13.71 17.93 -5.12
N SER A 153 13.86 16.61 -5.00
CA SER A 153 15.04 15.85 -5.44
C SER A 153 14.70 14.89 -6.56
N GLU A 154 14.98 15.29 -7.79
CA GLU A 154 14.90 14.42 -8.95
C GLU A 154 15.83 13.20 -8.81
N GLN A 155 17.03 13.41 -8.25
CA GLN A 155 17.99 12.32 -8.00
C GLN A 155 17.37 11.24 -7.11
N ALA A 156 16.75 11.61 -5.97
CA ALA A 156 16.13 10.64 -5.06
C ALA A 156 14.97 9.88 -5.74
N ARG A 157 14.16 10.57 -6.53
CA ARG A 157 13.10 9.91 -7.32
C ARG A 157 13.67 8.91 -8.31
N ASN A 158 14.68 9.31 -9.08
CA ASN A 158 15.33 8.44 -10.07
C ASN A 158 16.01 7.23 -9.44
N GLU A 159 16.63 7.38 -8.26
CA GLU A 159 17.22 6.29 -7.50
C GLU A 159 16.14 5.28 -7.05
N PHE A 160 15.03 5.78 -6.54
CA PHE A 160 13.89 4.92 -6.16
C PHE A 160 13.28 4.20 -7.36
N MET A 161 13.04 4.90 -8.47
CA MET A 161 12.50 4.28 -9.68
C MET A 161 13.42 3.20 -10.23
N ARG A 162 14.74 3.40 -10.19
CA ARG A 162 15.72 2.36 -10.57
C ARG A 162 15.63 1.13 -9.67
N ALA A 163 15.49 1.31 -8.36
CA ALA A 163 15.33 0.18 -7.44
C ALA A 163 14.05 -0.65 -7.74
N ILE A 164 12.99 -0.02 -8.22
CA ILE A 164 11.77 -0.71 -8.69
C ILE A 164 12.06 -1.50 -9.98
N GLU A 165 12.74 -0.89 -10.95
CA GLU A 165 13.06 -1.53 -12.23
C GLU A 165 14.00 -2.73 -12.08
N GLU A 166 15.02 -2.63 -11.23
CA GLU A 166 15.97 -3.71 -10.96
C GLU A 166 15.32 -4.95 -10.37
N ARG A 167 14.26 -4.78 -9.56
CA ARG A 167 13.48 -5.91 -9.04
C ARG A 167 12.74 -6.68 -10.14
N ARG A 168 12.35 -6.03 -11.24
CA ARG A 168 11.58 -6.63 -12.33
C ARG A 168 12.41 -7.50 -13.28
N ARG A 169 13.74 -7.45 -13.15
CA ARG A 169 14.71 -8.29 -13.91
C ARG A 169 14.99 -9.61 -13.21
#